data_37141137e6dba3d7769dd1c9891f4b17
#
_entry.id   37141137e6dba3d7769dd1c9891f4b17
#
_cell.length_a   1.000
_cell.length_b   1.000
_cell.length_c   1.000
_cell.angle_alpha   90.00
_cell.angle_beta   90.00
_cell.angle_gamma   90.00
#
_symmetry.space_group_name_H-M   'P 1'
#
loop_
_entity.id
_entity.type
_entity.pdbx_description
1 polymer ?
#
loop_
_entity_poly.entity_id
_entity_poly.type
_entity_poly.pdbx_seq_one_letter_code
_entity_poly.pdbx_strand_id
1 'polypeptide(L)'
;MTRYDVFNGDADGICGLLQLRLVQPCESVLVTGVKRDVALLRRVPSQTPAQVTVLDVSLDQNREALLALLHGGSTVLYLDHHHAGEIPDHPGLNAVIDTTADVCTSLLVDRHLGGACHLWAIAGAYGDNLTAAAEALADRIGLDEAGRVALRELGESINYNAYVDSESDLLVHPAALFRLLLAHASPLGVMEREPLLRQLRDTRLEDLAQADALAPHAQCAGGRVFLLPDEPWSRRVRGAWGNQLVHDAPGLAHAVLSPGEAGGYVVSVRAPLRSLRGADALCRQFPTGGGRAAAAGINHLPQAGLGDFVRAFERAFAPASEAA
;
A
#
# COMPACT_ATOMS: atom_id res chain seq x y z
N MET A 1 9.39 4.09 30.38
CA MET A 1 8.54 4.79 29.39
C MET A 1 8.04 3.76 28.41
N THR A 2 6.73 3.69 28.17
CA THR A 2 6.13 2.75 27.22
C THR A 2 6.58 3.06 25.80
N ARG A 3 6.83 2.03 25.01
CA ARG A 3 7.17 2.16 23.59
C ARG A 3 6.02 1.71 22.72
N TYR A 4 5.75 2.47 21.66
CA TYR A 4 4.75 2.13 20.65
C TYR A 4 5.39 2.13 19.27
N ASP A 5 5.10 1.11 18.49
CA ASP A 5 5.41 1.04 17.07
C ASP A 5 4.09 1.14 16.30
N VAL A 6 3.90 2.26 15.63
CA VAL A 6 2.72 2.58 14.81
C VAL A 6 3.13 2.42 13.36
N PHE A 7 2.50 1.50 12.63
CA PHE A 7 2.93 1.22 11.26
C PHE A 7 1.75 0.76 10.39
N ASN A 8 1.80 1.09 9.12
CA ASN A 8 0.86 0.55 8.15
C ASN A 8 1.03 -0.97 8.06
N GLY A 9 -0.09 -1.70 7.99
CA GLY A 9 -0.08 -3.17 7.96
C GLY A 9 0.31 -3.77 6.62
N ASP A 10 0.72 -2.97 5.65
CA ASP A 10 1.17 -3.44 4.35
C ASP A 10 2.68 -3.80 4.33
N ALA A 11 3.19 -4.15 3.17
CA ALA A 11 4.57 -4.60 3.04
C ALA A 11 5.58 -3.50 3.38
N ASP A 12 5.28 -2.25 3.04
CA ASP A 12 6.18 -1.13 3.27
C ASP A 12 6.30 -0.82 4.77
N GLY A 13 5.18 -0.67 5.47
CA GLY A 13 5.17 -0.44 6.90
C GLY A 13 5.76 -1.60 7.70
N ILE A 14 5.39 -2.86 7.37
CA ILE A 14 5.93 -4.06 8.03
C ILE A 14 7.43 -4.19 7.81
N CYS A 15 7.92 -4.11 6.56
CA CYS A 15 9.35 -4.23 6.26
C CYS A 15 10.16 -3.06 6.81
N GLY A 16 9.59 -1.86 6.88
CA GLY A 16 10.19 -0.71 7.56
C GLY A 16 10.43 -0.99 9.04
N LEU A 17 9.40 -1.47 9.75
CA LEU A 17 9.54 -1.79 11.18
C LEU A 17 10.47 -2.98 11.43
N LEU A 18 10.45 -4.02 10.59
CA LEU A 18 11.37 -5.16 10.67
C LEU A 18 12.82 -4.71 10.67
N GLN A 19 13.21 -3.85 9.74
CA GLN A 19 14.57 -3.31 9.65
C GLN A 19 14.98 -2.62 10.96
N LEU A 20 14.13 -1.72 11.47
CA LEU A 20 14.39 -1.02 12.73
C LEU A 20 14.55 -2.00 13.91
N ARG A 21 13.71 -3.02 14.01
CA ARG A 21 13.72 -3.95 15.16
C ARG A 21 14.78 -5.01 15.05
N LEU A 22 15.24 -5.34 13.84
CA LEU A 22 16.43 -6.19 13.64
C LEU A 22 17.72 -5.48 14.05
N VAL A 23 17.85 -4.18 13.79
CA VAL A 23 19.06 -3.38 14.13
C VAL A 23 18.97 -2.83 15.55
N GLN A 24 17.80 -2.43 15.99
CA GLN A 24 17.53 -1.83 17.31
C GLN A 24 16.41 -2.60 18.02
N PRO A 25 16.69 -3.79 18.55
CA PRO A 25 15.69 -4.60 19.23
C PRO A 25 15.08 -3.87 20.43
N CYS A 26 13.77 -3.86 20.51
CA CYS A 26 13.06 -3.41 21.70
C CYS A 26 11.67 -4.04 21.76
N GLU A 27 11.13 -4.15 22.97
CA GLU A 27 9.73 -4.49 23.16
C GLU A 27 8.88 -3.23 23.03
N SER A 28 7.78 -3.36 22.30
CA SER A 28 6.83 -2.27 22.04
C SER A 28 5.40 -2.80 21.94
N VAL A 29 4.47 -1.89 22.13
CA VAL A 29 3.06 -2.10 21.80
C VAL A 29 2.90 -1.83 20.31
N LEU A 30 2.50 -2.83 19.53
CA LEU A 30 2.28 -2.69 18.10
C LEU A 30 0.89 -2.09 17.83
N VAL A 31 0.86 -1.01 17.08
CA VAL A 31 -0.37 -0.32 16.64
C VAL A 31 -0.37 -0.35 15.12
N THR A 32 -1.23 -1.17 14.56
CA THR A 32 -1.31 -1.38 13.11
C THR A 32 -2.73 -1.75 12.69
N GLY A 33 -3.00 -1.82 11.41
CA GLY A 33 -4.30 -2.14 10.84
C GLY A 33 -4.18 -2.47 9.36
N VAL A 34 -5.29 -2.45 8.64
CA VAL A 34 -5.31 -2.62 7.17
C VAL A 34 -4.69 -1.40 6.46
N LYS A 35 -4.29 -1.55 5.20
CA LYS A 35 -3.64 -0.45 4.42
C LYS A 35 -4.45 0.86 4.42
N ARG A 36 -5.77 0.79 4.49
CA ARG A 36 -6.66 1.95 4.49
C ARG A 36 -6.83 2.62 5.85
N ASP A 37 -6.38 1.98 6.92
CA ASP A 37 -6.44 2.56 8.26
C ASP A 37 -5.29 3.55 8.46
N VAL A 38 -5.52 4.76 8.01
CA VAL A 38 -4.51 5.83 7.98
C VAL A 38 -4.46 6.67 9.27
N ALA A 39 -5.37 6.45 10.23
CA ALA A 39 -5.48 7.24 11.44
C ALA A 39 -4.94 6.51 12.69
N LEU A 40 -3.94 5.67 12.52
CA LEU A 40 -3.42 4.76 13.54
C LEU A 40 -2.87 5.45 14.78
N LEU A 41 -2.29 6.64 14.64
CA LEU A 41 -1.66 7.35 15.76
C LEU A 41 -2.67 7.77 16.85
N ARG A 42 -3.96 7.89 16.52
CA ARG A 42 -5.04 8.15 17.49
C ARG A 42 -5.24 7.02 18.50
N ARG A 43 -4.73 5.81 18.21
CA ARG A 43 -4.80 4.65 19.11
C ARG A 43 -3.72 4.66 20.19
N VAL A 44 -2.74 5.58 20.10
CA VAL A 44 -1.69 5.74 21.13
C VAL A 44 -2.17 6.72 22.21
N PRO A 45 -2.17 6.32 23.49
CA PRO A 45 -2.56 7.21 24.58
C PRO A 45 -1.62 8.42 24.68
N SER A 46 -2.18 9.64 24.67
CA SER A 46 -1.41 10.89 24.76
C SER A 46 -1.25 11.44 26.18
N GLN A 47 -1.94 10.83 27.18
CA GLN A 47 -1.94 11.32 28.56
C GLN A 47 -0.68 10.99 29.36
N THR A 48 0.13 10.04 28.86
CA THR A 48 1.38 9.63 29.50
C THR A 48 2.52 9.67 28.49
N PRO A 49 3.69 10.22 28.85
CA PRO A 49 4.84 10.25 27.94
C PRO A 49 5.24 8.86 27.46
N ALA A 50 5.46 8.76 26.16
CA ALA A 50 5.85 7.52 25.47
C ALA A 50 6.98 7.75 24.46
N GLN A 51 7.67 6.69 24.06
CA GLN A 51 8.53 6.67 22.88
C GLN A 51 7.72 6.06 21.74
N VAL A 52 7.51 6.81 20.68
CA VAL A 52 6.66 6.36 19.57
C VAL A 52 7.48 6.33 18.28
N THR A 53 7.47 5.20 17.59
CA THR A 53 7.98 5.08 16.23
C THR A 53 6.77 5.02 15.30
N VAL A 54 6.74 5.88 14.27
CA VAL A 54 5.67 5.92 13.28
C VAL A 54 6.25 5.67 11.90
N LEU A 55 5.67 4.70 11.19
CA LEU A 55 6.17 4.24 9.89
C LEU A 55 5.03 4.12 8.89
N ASP A 56 5.21 4.70 7.71
CA ASP A 56 4.31 4.51 6.57
C ASP A 56 2.85 4.90 6.87
N VAL A 57 2.69 6.00 7.58
CA VAL A 57 1.38 6.57 7.94
C VAL A 57 1.43 8.07 7.77
N SER A 58 0.57 8.64 6.92
CA SER A 58 0.58 10.08 6.60
C SER A 58 0.55 10.97 7.84
N LEU A 59 1.58 11.82 8.00
CA LEU A 59 1.65 12.79 9.10
C LEU A 59 0.46 13.75 9.03
N ASP A 60 0.08 14.21 7.84
CA ASP A 60 -1.03 15.15 7.68
C ASP A 60 -2.34 14.58 8.22
N GLN A 61 -2.61 13.29 7.98
CA GLN A 61 -3.79 12.60 8.50
C GLN A 61 -3.73 12.33 10.01
N ASN A 62 -2.54 12.33 10.60
CA ASN A 62 -2.31 12.04 12.03
C ASN A 62 -1.82 13.27 12.82
N ARG A 63 -1.82 14.45 12.23
CA ARG A 63 -1.30 15.69 12.80
C ARG A 63 -1.84 15.99 14.20
N GLU A 64 -3.15 15.90 14.38
CA GLU A 64 -3.81 16.19 15.66
C GLU A 64 -3.31 15.24 16.77
N ALA A 65 -3.26 13.93 16.46
CA ALA A 65 -2.77 12.92 17.39
C ALA A 65 -1.27 13.09 17.69
N LEU A 66 -0.47 13.42 16.67
CA LEU A 66 0.96 13.73 16.82
C LEU A 66 1.17 14.91 17.77
N LEU A 67 0.48 16.02 17.57
CA LEU A 67 0.59 17.18 18.43
C LEU A 67 0.16 16.87 19.88
N ALA A 68 -0.90 16.10 20.07
CA ALA A 68 -1.34 15.66 21.40
C ALA A 68 -0.26 14.81 22.11
N LEU A 69 0.41 13.90 21.41
CA LEU A 69 1.52 13.10 21.95
C LEU A 69 2.72 13.98 22.33
N LEU A 70 3.12 14.90 21.46
CA LEU A 70 4.25 15.79 21.70
C LEU A 70 3.98 16.72 22.89
N HIS A 71 2.79 17.34 22.98
CA HIS A 71 2.39 18.14 24.12
C HIS A 71 2.30 17.32 25.40
N GLY A 72 1.96 16.01 25.31
CA GLY A 72 2.00 15.05 26.43
C GLY A 72 3.42 14.63 26.85
N GLY A 73 4.47 15.20 26.25
CA GLY A 73 5.88 14.92 26.58
C GLY A 73 6.44 13.65 25.93
N SER A 74 5.77 13.08 24.93
CA SER A 74 6.26 11.95 24.17
C SER A 74 7.38 12.35 23.20
N THR A 75 8.24 11.38 22.86
CA THR A 75 9.21 11.51 21.77
C THR A 75 8.77 10.65 20.60
N VAL A 76 8.83 11.22 19.40
CA VAL A 76 8.32 10.57 18.18
C VAL A 76 9.40 10.53 17.11
N LEU A 77 9.73 9.34 16.62
CA LEU A 77 10.45 9.10 15.37
C LEU A 77 9.42 8.84 14.28
N TYR A 78 9.40 9.65 13.24
CA TYR A 78 8.45 9.59 12.15
C TYR A 78 9.16 9.36 10.82
N LEU A 79 8.98 8.21 10.19
CA LEU A 79 9.55 7.89 8.88
C LEU A 79 8.40 7.58 7.91
N ASP A 80 8.26 8.39 6.86
CA ASP A 80 7.12 8.30 5.95
C ASP A 80 7.44 8.86 4.56
N HIS A 81 6.70 8.42 3.56
CA HIS A 81 6.80 8.92 2.19
C HIS A 81 5.52 9.60 1.68
N HIS A 82 4.50 9.69 2.52
CA HIS A 82 3.25 10.36 2.19
C HIS A 82 3.35 11.88 2.35
N HIS A 83 2.40 12.61 1.73
CA HIS A 83 2.29 14.04 1.94
C HIS A 83 2.11 14.36 3.42
N ALA A 84 3.01 15.18 3.95
CA ALA A 84 3.06 15.50 5.39
C ALA A 84 2.35 16.81 5.75
N GLY A 85 2.09 17.68 4.75
CA GLY A 85 1.76 19.07 5.04
C GLY A 85 2.91 19.77 5.77
N GLU A 86 2.60 20.71 6.65
CA GLU A 86 3.59 21.38 7.49
C GLU A 86 4.06 20.45 8.61
N ILE A 87 5.36 20.21 8.71
CA ILE A 87 5.94 19.38 9.77
C ILE A 87 6.10 20.25 11.03
N PRO A 88 5.55 19.82 12.19
CA PRO A 88 5.67 20.60 13.43
C PRO A 88 7.14 20.77 13.86
N ASP A 89 7.53 22.00 14.21
CA ASP A 89 8.82 22.25 14.87
C ASP A 89 8.68 21.96 16.37
N HIS A 90 9.16 20.80 16.80
CA HIS A 90 9.05 20.35 18.18
C HIS A 90 10.26 19.49 18.57
N PRO A 91 10.93 19.75 19.71
CA PRO A 91 12.15 19.04 20.12
C PRO A 91 11.93 17.52 20.35
N GLY A 92 10.70 17.09 20.61
CA GLY A 92 10.32 15.69 20.75
C GLY A 92 10.04 14.98 19.43
N LEU A 93 10.05 15.68 18.28
CA LEU A 93 9.80 15.09 16.96
C LEU A 93 11.10 14.98 16.16
N ASN A 94 11.37 13.77 15.69
CA ASN A 94 12.35 13.50 14.64
C ASN A 94 11.59 12.94 13.41
N ALA A 95 11.38 13.81 12.41
CA ALA A 95 10.66 13.45 11.20
C ALA A 95 11.63 13.33 10.02
N VAL A 96 11.59 12.16 9.34
CA VAL A 96 12.31 11.90 8.10
C VAL A 96 11.25 11.56 7.05
N ILE A 97 10.93 12.54 6.21
CA ILE A 97 9.85 12.40 5.22
C ILE A 97 10.40 12.73 3.84
N ASP A 98 10.19 11.82 2.88
CA ASP A 98 10.60 11.98 1.49
C ASP A 98 9.42 11.56 0.58
N THR A 99 8.82 12.53 -0.08
CA THR A 99 7.63 12.32 -0.94
C THR A 99 7.98 12.09 -2.41
N THR A 100 9.25 11.84 -2.74
CA THR A 100 9.66 11.53 -4.11
C THR A 100 9.04 10.21 -4.58
N ALA A 101 8.68 10.14 -5.85
CA ALA A 101 7.84 9.07 -6.40
C ALA A 101 8.52 7.68 -6.41
N ASP A 102 9.85 7.63 -6.28
CA ASP A 102 10.69 6.43 -6.26
C ASP A 102 11.13 6.02 -4.86
N VAL A 103 10.52 6.61 -3.82
CA VAL A 103 10.83 6.35 -2.41
C VAL A 103 9.61 5.80 -1.69
N CYS A 104 9.81 4.78 -0.88
CA CYS A 104 8.86 4.26 0.10
C CYS A 104 9.48 4.21 1.48
N THR A 105 8.68 3.99 2.52
CA THR A 105 9.13 4.04 3.90
C THR A 105 10.20 3.00 4.21
N SER A 106 10.10 1.78 3.67
CA SER A 106 11.11 0.73 3.88
C SER A 106 12.47 1.11 3.25
N LEU A 107 12.49 1.81 2.11
CA LEU A 107 13.73 2.37 1.54
C LEU A 107 14.29 3.53 2.36
N LEU A 108 13.42 4.37 2.96
CA LEU A 108 13.85 5.43 3.88
C LEU A 108 14.49 4.86 5.14
N VAL A 109 13.88 3.82 5.71
CA VAL A 109 14.41 3.12 6.90
C VAL A 109 15.77 2.48 6.59
N ASP A 110 15.94 1.86 5.42
CA ASP A 110 17.23 1.29 5.00
C ASP A 110 18.32 2.37 4.93
N ARG A 111 18.01 3.53 4.33
CA ARG A 111 18.93 4.69 4.30
C ARG A 111 19.23 5.21 5.71
N HIS A 112 18.22 5.31 6.57
CA HIS A 112 18.35 5.76 7.96
C HIS A 112 19.26 4.83 8.78
N LEU A 113 19.24 3.53 8.49
CA LEU A 113 20.07 2.49 9.12
C LEU A 113 21.42 2.27 8.41
N GLY A 114 21.79 3.11 7.45
CA GLY A 114 23.05 3.00 6.71
C GLY A 114 23.15 1.76 5.82
N GLY A 115 22.01 1.21 5.37
CA GLY A 115 21.97 0.07 4.49
C GLY A 115 22.11 -1.29 5.17
N ALA A 116 21.78 -1.38 6.44
CA ALA A 116 21.94 -2.62 7.21
C ALA A 116 20.98 -3.76 6.82
N CYS A 117 19.86 -3.41 6.14
CA CYS A 117 18.76 -4.37 5.90
C CYS A 117 18.20 -4.29 4.47
N HIS A 118 19.05 -4.10 3.46
CA HIS A 118 18.67 -3.93 2.05
C HIS A 118 17.61 -4.93 1.55
N LEU A 119 17.73 -6.21 1.92
CA LEU A 119 16.80 -7.24 1.44
C LEU A 119 15.36 -7.01 1.91
N TRP A 120 15.18 -6.56 3.18
CA TRP A 120 13.86 -6.20 3.68
C TRP A 120 13.32 -4.92 3.00
N ALA A 121 14.20 -3.94 2.74
CA ALA A 121 13.83 -2.74 2.00
C ALA A 121 13.37 -3.06 0.57
N ILE A 122 14.05 -3.97 -0.12
CA ILE A 122 13.68 -4.43 -1.47
C ILE A 122 12.30 -5.12 -1.43
N ALA A 123 12.06 -6.01 -0.45
CA ALA A 123 10.76 -6.67 -0.31
C ALA A 123 9.62 -5.65 -0.08
N GLY A 124 9.83 -4.66 0.80
CA GLY A 124 8.86 -3.58 1.03
C GLY A 124 8.58 -2.75 -0.22
N ALA A 125 9.63 -2.38 -0.96
CA ALA A 125 9.52 -1.61 -2.19
C ALA A 125 8.76 -2.37 -3.30
N TYR A 126 8.99 -3.68 -3.47
CA TYR A 126 8.18 -4.50 -4.38
C TYR A 126 6.71 -4.54 -3.95
N GLY A 127 6.45 -4.68 -2.64
CA GLY A 127 5.09 -4.68 -2.11
C GLY A 127 4.37 -3.35 -2.33
N ASP A 128 5.08 -2.22 -2.25
CA ASP A 128 4.52 -0.90 -2.54
C ASP A 128 4.51 -0.53 -4.03
N ASN A 129 4.76 -1.53 -4.89
CA ASN A 129 4.76 -1.39 -6.36
C ASN A 129 5.84 -0.43 -6.90
N LEU A 130 6.93 -0.24 -6.16
CA LEU A 130 8.10 0.53 -6.58
C LEU A 130 9.16 -0.38 -7.22
N THR A 131 8.76 -1.15 -8.23
CA THR A 131 9.61 -2.15 -8.89
C THR A 131 10.94 -1.57 -9.35
N ALA A 132 10.94 -0.39 -9.99
CA ALA A 132 12.18 0.22 -10.49
C ALA A 132 13.17 0.57 -9.37
N ALA A 133 12.67 1.08 -8.22
CA ALA A 133 13.51 1.39 -7.08
C ALA A 133 14.03 0.12 -6.37
N ALA A 134 13.20 -0.92 -6.28
CA ALA A 134 13.60 -2.24 -5.76
C ALA A 134 14.71 -2.86 -6.63
N GLU A 135 14.55 -2.87 -7.96
CA GLU A 135 15.56 -3.37 -8.91
C GLU A 135 16.88 -2.58 -8.83
N ALA A 136 16.80 -1.25 -8.76
CA ALA A 136 17.99 -0.42 -8.63
C ALA A 136 18.77 -0.71 -7.34
N LEU A 137 18.07 -0.99 -6.22
CA LEU A 137 18.72 -1.40 -4.98
C LEU A 137 19.27 -2.83 -5.09
N ALA A 138 18.53 -3.75 -5.71
CA ALA A 138 18.98 -5.13 -5.97
C ALA A 138 20.23 -5.18 -6.84
N ASP A 139 20.32 -4.37 -7.91
CA ASP A 139 21.52 -4.21 -8.75
C ASP A 139 22.72 -3.73 -7.94
N ARG A 140 22.51 -2.71 -7.11
CA ARG A 140 23.56 -2.12 -6.27
C ARG A 140 24.21 -3.12 -5.32
N ILE A 141 23.42 -4.07 -4.79
CA ILE A 141 23.91 -5.10 -3.86
C ILE A 141 24.29 -6.41 -4.57
N GLY A 142 24.14 -6.50 -5.89
CA GLY A 142 24.45 -7.70 -6.67
C GLY A 142 23.51 -8.88 -6.38
N LEU A 143 22.22 -8.60 -6.08
CA LEU A 143 21.23 -9.65 -5.86
C LEU A 143 20.89 -10.36 -7.17
N ASP A 144 20.94 -11.68 -7.15
CA ASP A 144 20.62 -12.51 -8.31
C ASP A 144 19.10 -12.53 -8.61
N GLU A 145 18.75 -13.05 -9.78
CA GLU A 145 17.36 -13.11 -10.23
C GLU A 145 16.47 -13.96 -9.31
N ALA A 146 17.00 -15.06 -8.77
CA ALA A 146 16.24 -15.91 -7.86
C ALA A 146 15.88 -15.15 -6.56
N GLY A 147 16.82 -14.39 -6.03
CA GLY A 147 16.60 -13.51 -4.89
C GLY A 147 15.57 -12.40 -5.16
N ARG A 148 15.64 -11.77 -6.34
CA ARG A 148 14.67 -10.73 -6.77
C ARG A 148 13.25 -11.30 -6.85
N VAL A 149 13.09 -12.45 -7.48
CA VAL A 149 11.79 -13.15 -7.57
C VAL A 149 11.26 -13.49 -6.16
N ALA A 150 12.09 -14.04 -5.28
CA ALA A 150 11.69 -14.39 -3.92
C ALA A 150 11.26 -13.16 -3.10
N LEU A 151 11.99 -12.05 -3.17
CA LEU A 151 11.65 -10.82 -2.44
C LEU A 151 10.40 -10.14 -3.01
N ARG A 152 10.20 -10.19 -4.33
CA ARG A 152 8.99 -9.70 -4.97
C ARG A 152 7.76 -10.49 -4.53
N GLU A 153 7.84 -11.81 -4.59
CA GLU A 153 6.76 -12.71 -4.16
C GLU A 153 6.40 -12.47 -2.69
N LEU A 154 7.40 -12.31 -1.80
CA LEU A 154 7.19 -12.00 -0.40
C LEU A 154 6.50 -10.64 -0.22
N GLY A 155 7.04 -9.58 -0.82
CA GLY A 155 6.48 -8.22 -0.70
C GLY A 155 5.05 -8.14 -1.21
N GLU A 156 4.77 -8.72 -2.39
CA GLU A 156 3.43 -8.77 -2.96
C GLU A 156 2.44 -9.59 -2.10
N SER A 157 2.90 -10.68 -1.48
CA SER A 157 2.05 -11.52 -0.63
C SER A 157 1.70 -10.83 0.69
N ILE A 158 2.66 -10.13 1.31
CA ILE A 158 2.41 -9.29 2.50
C ILE A 158 1.43 -8.17 2.16
N ASN A 159 1.68 -7.48 1.03
CA ASN A 159 0.87 -6.35 0.60
C ASN A 159 -0.57 -6.77 0.26
N TYR A 160 -0.75 -7.92 -0.39
CA TYR A 160 -2.05 -8.50 -0.68
C TYR A 160 -2.90 -8.70 0.59
N ASN A 161 -2.30 -9.18 1.68
CA ASN A 161 -3.00 -9.35 2.95
C ASN A 161 -3.57 -8.03 3.50
N ALA A 162 -2.90 -6.90 3.27
CA ALA A 162 -3.31 -5.60 3.77
C ALA A 162 -4.36 -4.87 2.90
N TYR A 163 -4.57 -5.31 1.65
CA TYR A 163 -5.50 -4.68 0.70
C TYR A 163 -6.98 -5.01 0.93
N VAL A 164 -7.38 -5.20 2.16
CA VAL A 164 -8.77 -5.41 2.56
C VAL A 164 -9.41 -4.12 3.05
N ASP A 165 -10.73 -4.11 3.16
CA ASP A 165 -11.47 -2.94 3.62
C ASP A 165 -11.61 -2.92 5.15
N SER A 166 -11.62 -4.09 5.81
CA SER A 166 -11.70 -4.22 7.28
C SER A 166 -10.75 -5.29 7.83
N GLU A 167 -10.46 -5.22 9.14
CA GLU A 167 -9.61 -6.21 9.81
C GLU A 167 -10.22 -7.62 9.80
N SER A 168 -11.55 -7.76 9.69
CA SER A 168 -12.23 -9.06 9.59
C SER A 168 -11.94 -9.81 8.29
N ASP A 169 -11.52 -9.12 7.24
CA ASP A 169 -11.19 -9.71 5.94
C ASP A 169 -9.70 -10.12 5.83
N LEU A 170 -8.88 -9.77 6.83
CA LEU A 170 -7.47 -10.14 6.87
C LEU A 170 -7.32 -11.66 7.00
N LEU A 171 -6.41 -12.24 6.22
CA LEU A 171 -5.99 -13.63 6.41
C LEU A 171 -5.10 -13.75 7.66
N VAL A 172 -4.28 -12.71 7.92
CA VAL A 172 -3.39 -12.63 9.08
C VAL A 172 -3.34 -11.19 9.58
N HIS A 173 -3.52 -10.99 10.87
CA HIS A 173 -3.36 -9.66 11.45
C HIS A 173 -1.91 -9.15 11.28
N PRO A 174 -1.67 -7.90 10.82
CA PRO A 174 -0.33 -7.40 10.52
C PRO A 174 0.67 -7.49 11.69
N ALA A 175 0.22 -7.29 12.92
CA ALA A 175 1.08 -7.47 14.09
C ALA A 175 1.54 -8.93 14.30
N ALA A 176 0.73 -9.92 13.94
CA ALA A 176 1.11 -11.32 13.99
C ALA A 176 2.10 -11.66 12.87
N LEU A 177 1.86 -11.12 11.67
CA LEU A 177 2.76 -11.26 10.52
C LEU A 177 4.12 -10.62 10.80
N PHE A 178 4.15 -9.40 11.36
CA PHE A 178 5.39 -8.75 11.79
C PHE A 178 6.18 -9.62 12.80
N ARG A 179 5.53 -10.16 13.83
CA ARG A 179 6.20 -11.00 14.84
C ARG A 179 6.77 -12.28 14.24
N LEU A 180 6.05 -12.90 13.31
CA LEU A 180 6.52 -14.08 12.58
C LEU A 180 7.77 -13.75 11.77
N LEU A 181 7.75 -12.66 11.03
CA LEU A 181 8.85 -12.24 10.17
C LEU A 181 10.08 -11.75 10.97
N LEU A 182 9.88 -11.16 12.15
CA LEU A 182 10.97 -10.68 13.02
C LEU A 182 11.88 -11.80 13.51
N ALA A 183 11.41 -13.05 13.52
CA ALA A 183 12.25 -14.21 13.83
C ALA A 183 13.31 -14.53 12.76
N HIS A 184 13.24 -13.84 11.60
CA HIS A 184 14.11 -14.08 10.46
C HIS A 184 15.01 -12.88 10.18
N ALA A 185 16.33 -13.04 10.31
CA ALA A 185 17.30 -11.98 9.99
C ALA A 185 17.30 -11.62 8.49
N SER A 186 16.98 -12.59 7.62
CA SER A 186 16.93 -12.43 6.16
C SER A 186 15.57 -12.86 5.62
N PRO A 187 14.98 -12.09 4.69
CA PRO A 187 13.74 -12.46 3.99
C PRO A 187 13.93 -13.61 2.99
N LEU A 188 15.15 -13.89 2.55
CA LEU A 188 15.41 -14.98 1.61
C LEU A 188 15.11 -16.35 2.22
N GLY A 189 14.34 -17.15 1.52
CA GLY A 189 13.90 -18.48 1.96
C GLY A 189 12.85 -18.47 3.08
N VAL A 190 12.28 -17.30 3.44
CA VAL A 190 11.22 -17.23 4.47
C VAL A 190 9.93 -17.86 3.95
N MET A 191 9.62 -17.69 2.67
CA MET A 191 8.43 -18.30 2.04
C MET A 191 8.43 -19.82 2.16
N GLU A 192 9.60 -20.47 2.03
CA GLU A 192 9.74 -21.91 2.14
C GLU A 192 9.66 -22.40 3.61
N ARG A 193 10.13 -21.58 4.54
CA ARG A 193 10.18 -21.95 5.98
C ARG A 193 8.83 -21.76 6.68
N GLU A 194 8.06 -20.72 6.25
CA GLU A 194 6.83 -20.32 6.94
C GLU A 194 5.57 -20.79 6.18
N PRO A 195 4.84 -21.78 6.70
CA PRO A 195 3.61 -22.26 6.07
C PRO A 195 2.56 -21.17 5.84
N LEU A 196 2.48 -20.21 6.77
CA LEU A 196 1.55 -19.08 6.69
C LEU A 196 1.82 -18.19 5.47
N LEU A 197 3.08 -17.92 5.15
CA LEU A 197 3.43 -17.11 3.98
C LEU A 197 3.11 -17.84 2.67
N ARG A 198 3.33 -19.17 2.62
CA ARG A 198 2.88 -19.99 1.49
C ARG A 198 1.38 -19.93 1.32
N GLN A 199 0.61 -20.02 2.41
CA GLN A 199 -0.84 -19.86 2.36
C GLN A 199 -1.25 -18.50 1.83
N LEU A 200 -0.62 -17.40 2.27
CA LEU A 200 -0.88 -16.06 1.73
C LEU A 200 -0.63 -15.97 0.23
N ARG A 201 0.52 -16.51 -0.23
CA ARG A 201 0.87 -16.57 -1.65
C ARG A 201 -0.15 -17.36 -2.45
N ASP A 202 -0.45 -18.58 -2.00
CA ASP A 202 -1.35 -19.49 -2.72
C ASP A 202 -2.76 -18.89 -2.81
N THR A 203 -3.27 -18.34 -1.70
CA THR A 203 -4.56 -17.62 -1.70
C THR A 203 -4.54 -16.40 -2.63
N ARG A 204 -3.44 -15.63 -2.66
CA ARG A 204 -3.28 -14.51 -3.60
C ARG A 204 -3.36 -14.97 -5.05
N LEU A 205 -2.68 -16.05 -5.40
CA LEU A 205 -2.68 -16.60 -6.76
C LEU A 205 -4.06 -17.14 -7.15
N GLU A 206 -4.74 -17.82 -6.24
CA GLU A 206 -6.10 -18.32 -6.46
C GLU A 206 -7.09 -17.17 -6.66
N ASP A 207 -7.03 -16.13 -5.82
CA ASP A 207 -7.92 -14.98 -5.93
C ASP A 207 -7.66 -14.17 -7.22
N LEU A 208 -6.40 -14.00 -7.63
CA LEU A 208 -6.06 -13.38 -8.91
C LEU A 208 -6.57 -14.20 -10.10
N ALA A 209 -6.44 -15.53 -10.06
CA ALA A 209 -6.95 -16.40 -11.11
C ALA A 209 -8.49 -16.31 -11.22
N GLN A 210 -9.21 -16.17 -10.10
CA GLN A 210 -10.65 -15.91 -10.12
C GLN A 210 -10.98 -14.57 -10.79
N ALA A 211 -10.21 -13.52 -10.51
CA ALA A 211 -10.39 -12.21 -11.13
C ALA A 211 -10.10 -12.24 -12.63
N ASP A 212 -9.04 -12.92 -13.06
CA ASP A 212 -8.66 -13.08 -14.48
C ASP A 212 -9.72 -13.81 -15.31
N ALA A 213 -10.53 -14.65 -14.67
CA ALA A 213 -11.64 -15.32 -15.33
C ALA A 213 -12.86 -14.42 -15.60
N LEU A 214 -12.89 -13.19 -15.06
CA LEU A 214 -14.02 -12.29 -15.23
C LEU A 214 -14.01 -11.61 -16.60
N ALA A 215 -15.20 -11.56 -17.23
CA ALA A 215 -15.39 -10.73 -18.40
C ALA A 215 -15.53 -9.23 -18.02
N PRO A 216 -15.06 -8.30 -18.85
CA PRO A 216 -15.31 -6.88 -18.64
C PRO A 216 -16.80 -6.56 -18.59
N HIS A 217 -17.24 -5.77 -17.62
CA HIS A 217 -18.57 -5.21 -17.56
C HIS A 217 -18.83 -4.21 -18.69
N ALA A 218 -17.79 -3.39 -19.00
CA ALA A 218 -17.81 -2.47 -20.13
C ALA A 218 -16.40 -2.40 -20.75
N GLN A 219 -16.35 -2.17 -22.06
CA GLN A 219 -15.10 -2.04 -22.80
C GLN A 219 -15.23 -0.99 -23.89
N CYS A 220 -14.20 -0.14 -24.00
CA CYS A 220 -14.03 0.82 -25.08
C CYS A 220 -12.63 0.67 -25.69
N ALA A 221 -12.34 1.44 -26.75
CA ALA A 221 -11.05 1.40 -27.42
C ALA A 221 -9.86 1.77 -26.50
N GLY A 222 -10.08 2.59 -25.46
CA GLY A 222 -9.04 3.05 -24.54
C GLY A 222 -9.03 2.34 -23.19
N GLY A 223 -9.94 1.41 -22.89
CA GLY A 223 -9.92 0.74 -21.60
C GLY A 223 -11.06 -0.23 -21.32
N ARG A 224 -10.99 -0.83 -20.12
CA ARG A 224 -11.93 -1.83 -19.64
C ARG A 224 -12.40 -1.51 -18.23
N VAL A 225 -13.66 -1.81 -17.94
CA VAL A 225 -14.28 -1.68 -16.62
C VAL A 225 -14.70 -3.08 -16.15
N PHE A 226 -14.29 -3.48 -14.96
CA PHE A 226 -14.63 -4.76 -14.36
C PHE A 226 -15.45 -4.56 -13.08
N LEU A 227 -16.45 -5.42 -12.88
CA LEU A 227 -17.20 -5.52 -11.63
C LEU A 227 -16.82 -6.82 -10.93
N LEU A 228 -16.27 -6.69 -9.73
CA LEU A 228 -16.00 -7.83 -8.86
C LEU A 228 -17.27 -8.25 -8.11
N PRO A 229 -17.47 -9.53 -7.80
CA PRO A 229 -18.57 -9.98 -6.95
C PRO A 229 -18.40 -9.52 -5.50
N ASP A 230 -19.46 -9.62 -4.69
CA ASP A 230 -19.43 -9.31 -3.26
C ASP A 230 -18.86 -10.50 -2.47
N GLU A 231 -17.56 -10.70 -2.59
CA GLU A 231 -16.82 -11.79 -1.98
C GLU A 231 -15.56 -11.24 -1.28
N PRO A 232 -15.07 -11.86 -0.18
CA PRO A 232 -13.86 -11.41 0.50
C PRO A 232 -12.63 -11.34 -0.42
N TRP A 233 -12.48 -12.29 -1.35
CA TRP A 233 -11.37 -12.30 -2.30
C TRP A 233 -11.37 -11.09 -3.23
N SER A 234 -12.54 -10.60 -3.62
CA SER A 234 -12.69 -9.42 -4.48
C SER A 234 -12.05 -8.17 -3.89
N ARG A 235 -12.24 -7.98 -2.59
CA ARG A 235 -11.68 -6.84 -1.86
C ARG A 235 -10.15 -6.92 -1.80
N ARG A 236 -9.60 -8.14 -1.58
CA ARG A 236 -8.15 -8.37 -1.51
C ARG A 236 -7.43 -8.12 -2.84
N VAL A 237 -8.02 -8.51 -3.98
CA VAL A 237 -7.35 -8.41 -5.29
C VAL A 237 -7.53 -7.08 -6.00
N ARG A 238 -8.53 -6.27 -5.63
CA ARG A 238 -8.90 -5.05 -6.37
C ARG A 238 -7.69 -4.19 -6.77
N GLY A 239 -6.77 -3.93 -5.84
CA GLY A 239 -5.57 -3.13 -6.08
C GLY A 239 -4.52 -3.87 -6.90
N ALA A 240 -4.19 -5.09 -6.50
CA ALA A 240 -3.16 -5.93 -7.14
C ALA A 240 -3.56 -6.30 -8.57
N TRP A 241 -4.81 -6.73 -8.78
CA TRP A 241 -5.31 -7.06 -10.12
C TRP A 241 -5.38 -5.84 -11.03
N GLY A 242 -5.77 -4.67 -10.51
CA GLY A 242 -5.71 -3.44 -11.28
C GLY A 242 -4.31 -3.10 -11.79
N ASN A 243 -3.26 -3.38 -11.00
CA ASN A 243 -1.88 -3.22 -11.43
C ASN A 243 -1.50 -4.27 -12.50
N GLN A 244 -1.87 -5.54 -12.31
CA GLN A 244 -1.63 -6.61 -13.28
C GLN A 244 -2.27 -6.28 -14.63
N LEU A 245 -3.53 -5.88 -14.66
CA LEU A 245 -4.26 -5.55 -15.89
C LEU A 245 -3.55 -4.49 -16.75
N VAL A 246 -2.93 -3.46 -16.16
CA VAL A 246 -2.20 -2.44 -16.94
C VAL A 246 -0.83 -2.93 -17.41
N HIS A 247 -0.21 -3.88 -16.72
CA HIS A 247 1.00 -4.54 -17.21
C HIS A 247 0.71 -5.46 -18.39
N ASP A 248 -0.38 -6.22 -18.33
CA ASP A 248 -0.82 -7.11 -19.41
C ASP A 248 -1.29 -6.34 -20.66
N ALA A 249 -1.89 -5.18 -20.46
CA ALA A 249 -2.38 -4.32 -21.53
C ALA A 249 -1.94 -2.85 -21.34
N PRO A 250 -0.63 -2.52 -21.53
CA PRO A 250 -0.04 -1.24 -21.16
C PRO A 250 -0.58 -0.02 -21.93
N GLY A 251 -1.32 -0.26 -23.00
CA GLY A 251 -2.01 0.78 -23.77
C GLY A 251 -3.43 1.10 -23.31
N LEU A 252 -3.98 0.32 -22.37
CA LEU A 252 -5.36 0.44 -21.91
C LEU A 252 -5.45 0.95 -20.48
N ALA A 253 -6.49 1.76 -20.21
CA ALA A 253 -6.90 2.07 -18.86
C ALA A 253 -7.76 0.94 -18.27
N HIS A 254 -7.71 0.75 -16.96
CA HIS A 254 -8.52 -0.24 -16.29
C HIS A 254 -9.21 0.34 -15.06
N ALA A 255 -10.50 0.07 -14.92
CA ALA A 255 -11.25 0.33 -13.70
C ALA A 255 -11.73 -0.99 -13.11
N VAL A 256 -11.46 -1.21 -11.83
CA VAL A 256 -11.90 -2.36 -11.06
C VAL A 256 -12.80 -1.87 -9.94
N LEU A 257 -14.04 -2.31 -9.93
CA LEU A 257 -15.06 -1.93 -8.96
C LEU A 257 -15.40 -3.14 -8.10
N SER A 258 -15.36 -2.99 -6.79
CA SER A 258 -15.87 -3.99 -5.85
C SER A 258 -17.02 -3.41 -5.02
N PRO A 259 -18.00 -4.22 -4.59
CA PRO A 259 -19.02 -3.78 -3.63
C PRO A 259 -18.38 -3.17 -2.38
N GLY A 260 -18.95 -2.07 -1.89
CA GLY A 260 -18.52 -1.41 -0.66
C GLY A 260 -19.45 -1.74 0.51
N GLU A 261 -18.94 -1.74 1.74
CA GLU A 261 -19.71 -2.04 2.97
C GLU A 261 -20.93 -1.12 3.16
N ALA A 262 -20.83 0.15 2.75
CA ALA A 262 -21.94 1.11 2.80
C ALA A 262 -22.92 1.00 1.62
N GLY A 263 -22.84 -0.10 0.84
CA GLY A 263 -23.51 -0.23 -0.45
C GLY A 263 -22.78 0.50 -1.57
N GLY A 264 -23.23 0.32 -2.83
CA GLY A 264 -22.52 0.86 -3.99
C GLY A 264 -21.17 0.20 -4.23
N TYR A 265 -20.20 0.97 -4.74
CA TYR A 265 -18.89 0.44 -5.15
C TYR A 265 -17.73 1.26 -4.61
N VAL A 266 -16.64 0.57 -4.29
CA VAL A 266 -15.30 1.15 -4.19
C VAL A 266 -14.62 0.96 -5.56
N VAL A 267 -14.06 2.03 -6.10
CA VAL A 267 -13.49 2.06 -7.45
C VAL A 267 -11.99 2.23 -7.39
N SER A 268 -11.26 1.44 -8.15
CA SER A 268 -9.83 1.60 -8.40
C SER A 268 -9.62 1.81 -9.90
N VAL A 269 -8.95 2.91 -10.27
CA VAL A 269 -8.63 3.24 -11.66
C VAL A 269 -7.12 3.23 -11.85
N ARG A 270 -6.68 2.63 -12.94
CA ARG A 270 -5.30 2.70 -13.43
C ARG A 270 -5.29 3.30 -14.84
N ALA A 271 -4.50 4.33 -15.03
CA ALA A 271 -4.26 4.90 -16.35
C ALA A 271 -3.35 3.98 -17.17
N PRO A 272 -3.37 4.11 -18.52
CA PRO A 272 -2.46 3.35 -19.36
C PRO A 272 -1.00 3.62 -18.99
N LEU A 273 -0.17 2.57 -18.90
CA LEU A 273 1.28 2.72 -18.60
C LEU A 273 2.00 3.59 -19.61
N ARG A 274 1.51 3.64 -20.86
CA ARG A 274 2.09 4.48 -21.93
C ARG A 274 1.86 5.98 -21.75
N SER A 275 0.85 6.40 -20.98
CA SER A 275 0.53 7.82 -20.76
C SER A 275 0.61 8.25 -19.30
N LEU A 276 0.33 7.34 -18.34
CA LEU A 276 0.29 7.56 -16.90
C LEU A 276 -0.61 8.75 -16.47
N ARG A 277 -1.70 9.01 -17.21
CA ARG A 277 -2.56 10.18 -17.02
C ARG A 277 -4.04 9.84 -17.10
N GLY A 278 -4.86 10.64 -16.42
CA GLY A 278 -6.32 10.64 -16.54
C GLY A 278 -7.06 9.96 -15.38
N ALA A 279 -6.41 9.12 -14.58
CA ALA A 279 -7.09 8.43 -13.50
C ALA A 279 -7.62 9.41 -12.43
N ASP A 280 -6.81 10.37 -12.01
CA ASP A 280 -7.21 11.39 -11.03
C ASP A 280 -8.30 12.33 -11.56
N ALA A 281 -8.16 12.77 -12.80
CA ALA A 281 -9.13 13.66 -13.45
C ALA A 281 -10.49 12.99 -13.61
N LEU A 282 -10.53 11.69 -13.89
CA LEU A 282 -11.74 10.90 -13.90
C LEU A 282 -12.34 10.79 -12.49
N CYS A 283 -11.56 10.32 -11.52
CA CYS A 283 -12.09 10.05 -10.19
C CYS A 283 -12.59 11.31 -9.46
N ARG A 284 -11.93 12.45 -9.65
CA ARG A 284 -12.37 13.75 -9.07
C ARG A 284 -13.71 14.27 -9.58
N GLN A 285 -14.26 13.69 -10.64
CA GLN A 285 -15.63 14.02 -11.09
C GLN A 285 -16.70 13.45 -10.15
N PHE A 286 -16.33 12.54 -9.23
CA PHE A 286 -17.24 11.89 -8.30
C PHE A 286 -16.93 12.30 -6.87
N PRO A 287 -17.95 12.42 -6.00
CA PRO A 287 -17.74 12.59 -4.56
C PRO A 287 -16.82 11.47 -4.03
N THR A 288 -15.95 11.78 -3.07
CA THR A 288 -14.95 10.83 -2.51
C THR A 288 -13.88 10.32 -3.49
N GLY A 289 -13.85 10.86 -4.72
CA GLY A 289 -12.84 10.50 -5.72
C GLY A 289 -11.55 11.31 -5.59
N GLY A 290 -10.41 10.66 -5.80
CA GLY A 290 -9.09 11.29 -5.75
C GLY A 290 -7.97 10.33 -6.09
N GLY A 291 -6.73 10.83 -6.03
CA GLY A 291 -5.53 10.05 -6.32
C GLY A 291 -4.54 10.77 -7.20
N ARG A 292 -3.60 9.99 -7.76
CA ARG A 292 -2.55 10.47 -8.67
C ARG A 292 -2.97 10.25 -10.13
N ALA A 293 -2.31 10.94 -11.06
CA ALA A 293 -2.62 10.84 -12.49
C ALA A 293 -2.57 9.41 -13.04
N ALA A 294 -1.64 8.59 -12.58
CA ALA A 294 -1.49 7.19 -12.99
C ALA A 294 -2.44 6.22 -12.28
N ALA A 295 -2.81 6.50 -11.03
CA ALA A 295 -3.63 5.63 -10.19
C ALA A 295 -4.50 6.44 -9.24
N ALA A 296 -5.81 6.21 -9.28
CA ALA A 296 -6.80 6.94 -8.50
C ALA A 296 -7.93 6.01 -8.08
N GLY A 297 -8.82 6.48 -7.22
CA GLY A 297 -9.98 5.71 -6.78
C GLY A 297 -11.13 6.58 -6.33
N ILE A 298 -12.27 5.94 -6.10
CA ILE A 298 -13.46 6.53 -5.51
C ILE A 298 -13.83 5.67 -4.30
N ASN A 299 -13.84 6.25 -3.11
CA ASN A 299 -14.11 5.47 -1.89
C ASN A 299 -15.57 5.03 -1.79
N HIS A 300 -16.49 5.79 -2.39
CA HIS A 300 -17.90 5.42 -2.46
C HIS A 300 -18.53 5.95 -3.74
N LEU A 301 -18.90 5.05 -4.65
CA LEU A 301 -19.71 5.32 -5.83
C LEU A 301 -21.10 4.69 -5.59
N PRO A 302 -22.18 5.46 -5.47
CA PRO A 302 -23.52 4.90 -5.32
C PRO A 302 -23.87 3.95 -6.47
N GLN A 303 -24.65 2.89 -6.21
CA GLN A 303 -25.03 1.92 -7.23
C GLN A 303 -25.69 2.57 -8.46
N ALA A 304 -26.53 3.58 -8.24
CA ALA A 304 -27.15 4.35 -9.33
C ALA A 304 -26.14 5.13 -10.17
N GLY A 305 -24.95 5.41 -9.64
CA GLY A 305 -23.88 6.14 -10.33
C GLY A 305 -23.03 5.29 -11.28
N LEU A 306 -23.21 3.96 -11.30
CA LEU A 306 -22.39 3.08 -12.14
C LEU A 306 -22.41 3.45 -13.62
N GLY A 307 -23.60 3.73 -14.18
CA GLY A 307 -23.73 4.10 -15.58
C GLY A 307 -23.05 5.44 -15.89
N ASP A 308 -23.10 6.41 -14.98
CA ASP A 308 -22.41 7.69 -15.14
C ASP A 308 -20.89 7.53 -15.08
N PHE A 309 -20.41 6.67 -14.20
CA PHE A 309 -18.99 6.32 -14.10
C PHE A 309 -18.49 5.66 -15.40
N VAL A 310 -19.18 4.66 -15.92
CA VAL A 310 -18.82 4.00 -17.19
C VAL A 310 -18.72 5.01 -18.32
N ARG A 311 -19.73 5.88 -18.48
CA ARG A 311 -19.69 6.94 -19.51
C ARG A 311 -18.54 7.94 -19.30
N ALA A 312 -18.23 8.28 -18.07
CA ALA A 312 -17.10 9.16 -17.75
C ALA A 312 -15.77 8.50 -18.07
N PHE A 313 -15.64 7.20 -17.76
CA PHE A 313 -14.45 6.38 -18.05
C PHE A 313 -14.23 6.30 -19.58
N GLU A 314 -15.25 6.00 -20.35
CA GLU A 314 -15.19 5.94 -21.81
C GLU A 314 -14.73 7.27 -22.41
N ARG A 315 -15.26 8.40 -21.93
CA ARG A 315 -14.82 9.74 -22.38
C ARG A 315 -13.39 10.06 -22.00
N ALA A 316 -12.98 9.69 -20.77
CA ALA A 316 -11.64 10.01 -20.25
C ALA A 316 -10.52 9.27 -20.99
N PHE A 317 -10.83 8.06 -21.47
CA PHE A 317 -9.87 7.19 -22.14
C PHE A 317 -10.25 6.88 -23.60
N ALA A 318 -11.13 7.69 -24.19
CA ALA A 318 -11.34 7.63 -25.64
C ALA A 318 -10.02 7.89 -26.38
N PRO A 319 -9.73 7.17 -27.48
CA PRO A 319 -8.62 7.53 -28.35
C PRO A 319 -8.75 9.00 -28.73
N ALA A 320 -7.64 9.75 -28.70
CA ALA A 320 -7.64 11.08 -29.30
C ALA A 320 -8.16 10.93 -30.74
N SER A 321 -9.27 11.60 -31.08
CA SER A 321 -9.69 11.67 -32.48
C SER A 321 -8.50 12.22 -33.25
N GLU A 322 -7.96 11.47 -34.20
CA GLU A 322 -7.05 12.00 -35.18
C GLU A 322 -7.77 13.20 -35.78
N ALA A 323 -7.33 14.38 -35.37
CA ALA A 323 -7.79 15.60 -36.01
C ALA A 323 -7.33 15.52 -37.48
N ALA A 324 -8.33 15.40 -38.39
CA ALA A 324 -8.17 15.39 -39.81
C ALA A 324 -7.59 16.72 -40.31
#